data_1c6f21fe06a04107975662794acb7aac
#
_entry.id   1c6f21fe06a04107975662794acb7aac
#
_cell.length_a   1.000
_cell.length_b   1.000
_cell.length_c   1.000
_cell.angle_alpha   90.00
_cell.angle_beta   90.00
_cell.angle_gamma   90.00
#
_symmetry.space_group_name_H-M   'P 1'
#
loop_
_entity.id
_entity.type
_entity.pdbx_description
1 polymer ?
#
loop_
_entity_poly.entity_id
_entity_poly.type
_entity_poly.pdbx_seq_one_letter_code
_entity_poly.pdbx_strand_id
1 'polypeptide(L)' 'MPSQVIDEYEIEYEGVALPEHQGWGAYVTVYGPSHNPMHRNSIFPRHHVSIEAVFPTEALAEAEAQRVAMELLRGHRPRH' A
#
# COMPACT_ATOMS: atom_id res chain seq x y z
N MET A 1 -1.93 -10.22 5.07
CA MET A 1 -1.68 -9.08 4.17
C MET A 1 -0.20 -9.02 3.82
N PRO A 2 0.14 -8.90 2.55
CA PRO A 2 1.53 -8.70 2.19
C PRO A 2 2.08 -7.39 2.75
N SER A 3 3.29 -7.44 3.23
CA SER A 3 3.96 -6.24 3.70
C SER A 3 5.44 -6.32 3.35
N GLN A 4 6.09 -5.17 3.31
CA GLN A 4 7.48 -5.09 2.96
C GLN A 4 8.11 -3.91 3.71
N VAL A 5 9.33 -4.10 4.22
CA VAL A 5 10.06 -3.05 4.90
C VAL A 5 11.16 -2.52 3.97
N ILE A 6 11.18 -1.21 3.76
CA ILE A 6 12.15 -0.56 2.88
C ILE A 6 12.67 0.67 3.62
N ASP A 7 13.98 0.70 3.91
CA ASP A 7 14.63 1.84 4.55
C ASP A 7 13.87 2.34 5.78
N GLU A 8 13.50 1.44 6.66
CA GLU A 8 12.77 1.72 7.91
C GLU A 8 11.30 2.06 7.71
N TYR A 9 10.83 2.09 6.45
CA TYR A 9 9.40 2.26 6.16
C TYR A 9 8.78 0.89 5.97
N GLU A 10 7.56 0.74 6.46
CA GLU A 10 6.81 -0.48 6.24
C GLU A 10 5.63 -0.17 5.34
N ILE A 11 5.50 -0.90 4.24
CA ILE A 11 4.35 -0.77 3.36
C ILE A 11 3.50 -2.02 3.48
N GLU A 12 2.20 -1.82 3.52
CA GLU A 12 1.23 -2.91 3.44
C GLU A 12 0.44 -2.72 2.16
N TYR A 13 0.29 -3.79 1.39
CA TYR A 13 -0.43 -3.72 0.13
C TYR A 13 -1.32 -4.93 0.02
N GLU A 14 -2.52 -4.73 -0.51
CA GLU A 14 -3.47 -5.82 -0.59
C GLU A 14 -4.42 -5.66 -1.76
N GLY A 15 -4.93 -6.81 -2.25
CA GLY A 15 -6.05 -6.82 -3.17
C GLY A 15 -7.31 -7.10 -2.38
N VAL A 16 -8.32 -6.27 -2.58
CA VAL A 16 -9.58 -6.37 -1.85
C VAL A 16 -10.71 -6.62 -2.85
N ALA A 17 -11.54 -7.63 -2.57
CA ALA A 17 -12.68 -7.93 -3.42
C ALA A 17 -13.64 -6.75 -3.41
N LEU A 18 -14.02 -6.31 -4.60
CA LEU A 18 -14.96 -5.21 -4.75
C LEU A 18 -16.40 -5.74 -4.71
N PRO A 19 -17.36 -4.90 -4.32
CA PRO A 19 -18.75 -5.34 -4.25
C PRO A 19 -19.30 -5.74 -5.62
N GLU A 20 -20.32 -6.58 -5.62
CA GLU A 20 -21.04 -7.00 -6.82
C GLU A 20 -20.17 -7.71 -7.85
N HIS A 21 -19.13 -8.40 -7.37
CA HIS A 21 -18.23 -9.18 -8.24
C HIS A 21 -17.56 -8.34 -9.33
N GLN A 22 -17.29 -7.08 -9.02
CA GLN A 22 -16.64 -6.18 -9.99
C GLN A 22 -15.16 -6.46 -10.17
N GLY A 23 -14.58 -7.30 -9.31
CA GLY A 23 -13.16 -7.61 -9.38
C GLY A 23 -12.45 -7.26 -8.09
N TRP A 24 -11.18 -6.84 -8.21
CA TRP A 24 -10.33 -6.57 -7.06
C TRP A 24 -9.77 -5.16 -7.14
N GLY A 25 -9.71 -4.50 -6.01
CA GLY A 25 -9.13 -3.16 -5.90
C GLY A 25 -7.81 -3.20 -5.15
N ALA A 26 -6.93 -2.25 -5.44
CA ALA A 26 -5.62 -2.15 -4.80
C ALA A 26 -5.70 -1.20 -3.60
N TYR A 27 -5.23 -1.67 -2.45
CA TYR A 27 -5.20 -0.87 -1.21
C TYR A 27 -3.79 -0.83 -0.67
N VAL A 28 -3.40 0.32 -0.14
CA VAL A 28 -2.05 0.57 0.36
C VAL A 28 -2.10 1.28 1.70
N THR A 29 -1.17 0.90 2.59
CA THR A 29 -0.90 1.63 3.83
C THR A 29 0.61 1.77 3.94
N VAL A 30 1.09 2.93 4.38
CA VAL A 30 2.52 3.15 4.59
C VAL A 30 2.76 3.65 6.01
N TYR A 31 3.69 2.99 6.69
CA TYR A 31 4.14 3.38 8.03
C TYR A 31 5.59 3.83 7.94
N GLY A 32 5.91 4.93 8.60
CA GLY A 32 7.26 5.43 8.68
C GLY A 32 8.00 4.93 9.92
N PRO A 33 9.26 5.35 10.09
CA PRO A 33 10.02 5.02 11.28
C PRO A 33 9.32 5.51 12.53
N SER A 34 9.37 4.72 13.60
CA SER A 34 8.77 5.09 14.87
C SER A 34 9.77 4.83 15.99
N HIS A 35 9.88 5.77 16.89
CA HIS A 35 10.74 5.62 18.06
C HIS A 35 10.08 4.78 19.15
N ASN A 36 8.79 4.58 19.06
CA ASN A 36 8.04 3.80 20.04
C ASN A 36 7.50 2.54 19.37
N PRO A 37 8.03 1.34 19.71
CA PRO A 37 7.58 0.12 19.06
C PRO A 37 6.12 -0.23 19.33
N MET A 38 5.49 0.42 20.30
CA MET A 38 4.08 0.22 20.60
C MET A 38 3.17 1.03 19.70
N HIS A 39 3.73 2.00 18.97
CA HIS A 39 2.94 2.88 18.11
C HIS A 39 3.55 2.94 16.73
N ARG A 40 2.76 2.65 15.74
CA ARG A 40 3.18 2.76 14.34
C ARG A 40 2.92 4.18 13.86
N ASN A 41 3.84 4.70 13.08
CA ASN A 41 3.75 6.03 12.52
C ASN A 41 3.14 5.96 11.12
N SER A 42 1.81 6.06 11.04
CA SER A 42 1.12 5.97 9.76
C SER A 42 1.35 7.23 8.94
N ILE A 43 2.11 7.12 7.86
CA ILE A 43 2.37 8.22 6.93
C ILE A 43 1.22 8.33 5.94
N PHE A 44 0.78 7.21 5.40
CA PHE A 44 -0.37 7.13 4.52
C PHE A 44 -1.32 6.09 5.08
N PRO A 45 -2.49 6.50 5.59
CA PRO A 45 -3.47 5.53 6.11
C PRO A 45 -4.01 4.68 4.96
N ARG A 46 -4.54 3.51 5.32
CA ARG A 46 -5.08 2.57 4.34
C ARG A 46 -6.07 3.28 3.41
N HIS A 47 -5.81 3.18 2.12
CA HIS A 47 -6.70 3.79 1.14
C HIS A 47 -6.66 3.03 -0.19
N HIS A 48 -7.73 3.20 -0.94
CA HIS A 48 -7.87 2.59 -2.26
C HIS A 48 -7.07 3.41 -3.27
N VAL A 49 -6.06 2.79 -3.87
CA VAL A 49 -5.25 3.43 -4.91
C VAL A 49 -5.67 2.91 -6.27
N SER A 50 -5.32 3.65 -7.33
CA SER A 50 -5.71 3.29 -8.71
C SER A 50 -7.22 3.03 -8.79
N ILE A 51 -7.99 3.97 -8.27
CA ILE A 51 -9.45 3.82 -8.09
C ILE A 51 -10.17 3.44 -9.37
N GLU A 52 -9.68 3.92 -10.51
CA GLU A 52 -10.32 3.65 -11.80
C GLU A 52 -9.98 2.27 -12.35
N ALA A 53 -9.02 1.58 -11.75
CA ALA A 53 -8.59 0.28 -12.22
C ALA A 53 -9.27 -0.83 -11.43
N VAL A 54 -9.75 -1.83 -12.15
CA VAL A 54 -10.34 -3.02 -11.56
C VAL A 54 -9.52 -4.20 -12.06
N PHE A 55 -9.06 -5.03 -11.14
CA PHE A 55 -8.18 -6.15 -11.49
C PHE A 55 -8.95 -7.46 -11.46
N PRO A 56 -8.66 -8.38 -12.37
CA PRO A 56 -9.39 -9.66 -12.41
C PRO A 56 -8.99 -10.63 -11.31
N THR A 57 -7.86 -10.42 -10.65
CA THR A 57 -7.41 -11.32 -9.58
C THR A 57 -6.83 -10.51 -8.43
N GLU A 58 -6.82 -11.14 -7.26
CA GLU A 58 -6.20 -10.56 -6.07
C GLU A 58 -4.71 -10.28 -6.31
N ALA A 59 -4.02 -11.23 -6.94
CA ALA A 59 -2.59 -11.08 -7.19
C ALA A 59 -2.26 -9.85 -8.03
N LEU A 60 -3.06 -9.57 -9.05
CA LEU A 60 -2.85 -8.39 -9.88
C LEU A 60 -3.12 -7.11 -9.11
N ALA A 61 -4.15 -7.10 -8.26
CA ALA A 61 -4.44 -5.95 -7.42
C ALA A 61 -3.31 -5.71 -6.41
N GLU A 62 -2.77 -6.77 -5.81
CA GLU A 62 -1.64 -6.65 -4.90
C GLU A 62 -0.40 -6.10 -5.61
N ALA A 63 -0.14 -6.56 -6.83
CA ALA A 63 1.01 -6.07 -7.61
C ALA A 63 0.89 -4.57 -7.87
N GLU A 64 -0.31 -4.11 -8.22
CA GLU A 64 -0.52 -2.67 -8.42
C GLU A 64 -0.38 -1.90 -7.11
N ALA A 65 -0.92 -2.45 -6.01
CA ALA A 65 -0.80 -1.81 -4.72
C ALA A 65 0.67 -1.66 -4.32
N GLN A 66 1.47 -2.71 -4.54
CA GLN A 66 2.90 -2.66 -4.26
C GLN A 66 3.59 -1.58 -5.08
N ARG A 67 3.28 -1.52 -6.37
CA ARG A 67 3.87 -0.51 -7.26
C ARG A 67 3.57 0.90 -6.78
N VAL A 68 2.31 1.16 -6.43
CA VAL A 68 1.89 2.48 -5.96
C VAL A 68 2.54 2.81 -4.62
N ALA A 69 2.63 1.81 -3.72
CA ALA A 69 3.27 2.02 -2.42
C ALA A 69 4.74 2.42 -2.60
N MET A 70 5.45 1.79 -3.53
CA MET A 70 6.84 2.14 -3.82
C MET A 70 6.96 3.56 -4.36
N GLU A 71 6.02 3.98 -5.19
CA GLU A 71 6.02 5.35 -5.73
C GLU A 71 5.71 6.37 -4.64
N LEU A 72 4.78 6.08 -3.75
CA LEU A 72 4.47 6.95 -2.63
C LEU A 72 5.68 7.11 -1.73
N LEU A 73 6.36 6.02 -1.46
CA LEU A 73 7.54 6.03 -0.61
C LEU A 73 8.66 6.85 -1.25
N ARG A 74 8.87 6.69 -2.56
CA ARG A 74 9.88 7.43 -3.29
C ARG A 74 9.63 8.93 -3.23
N GLY A 75 8.38 9.34 -3.37
CA GLY A 75 7.99 10.74 -3.31
C GLY A 75 8.12 11.34 -1.92
N HIS A 76 8.00 10.49 -0.88
CA HIS A 76 8.05 10.94 0.51
C HIS A 76 9.49 11.08 1.02
N ARG A 77 10.43 10.29 0.48
CA ARG A 77 11.80 10.26 0.97
C ARG A 77 12.50 11.59 0.70
N PRO A 78 13.33 12.08 1.66
CA PRO A 78 14.15 13.26 1.40
C PRO A 78 15.13 12.99 0.25
N ARG A 79 15.36 13.99 -0.53
CA ARG A 79 16.37 13.91 -1.58
C ARG A 79 17.71 14.37 -1.03
N HIS A 80 18.74 13.70 -1.46
CA HIS A 80 20.10 14.05 -1.08
C HIS A 80 20.88 14.48 -2.30
#